data_c7ce844e1a6e603307a90b136abf585d
#
_entry.id   c7ce844e1a6e603307a90b136abf585d
#
_cell.length_a   1.000
_cell.length_b   1.000
_cell.length_c   1.000
_cell.angle_alpha   90.00
_cell.angle_beta   90.00
_cell.angle_gamma   90.00
#
_symmetry.space_group_name_H-M   'P 1'
#
loop_
_entity.id
_entity.type
_entity.pdbx_description
1 polymer ?
#
loop_
_entity_poly.entity_id
_entity_poly.type
_entity_poly.pdbx_seq_one_letter_code
_entity_poly.pdbx_strand_id
1 'polypeptide(L)'
;EPGINNNRLTGEVFGRLSKSIGKKEIIENLLHENSLTWKDTIVLVDDRNNLNIMHKASINIGVNAHYAVRQQAQYLVDSENLAEVLDILDIADAHTYKTLFAGMRKQYTHSWYQEIRRKLLHILIASVPIFSSLVYHATLTVLFTLSIVYMISECLRINGYSFPLLGRVTKSSIRRMEERGIAFGPVTLIFGAILSLLFFPPVIASTVIMIVAFADTAATIVGRSMGNHRIFYNKKKSWEGTIAAWIVAFLCGCIYLPISYALLAAS
;
A
#
# COMPACT_ATOMS: atom_id res chain seq x y z
N GLU A 1 15.07 17.29 26.04
CA GLU A 1 15.67 18.55 25.59
C GLU A 1 16.73 18.23 24.55
N PRO A 2 16.85 19.02 23.47
CA PRO A 2 17.93 18.85 22.53
C PRO A 2 19.27 19.27 23.16
N GLY A 3 20.32 18.48 22.91
CA GLY A 3 21.66 18.82 23.34
C GLY A 3 22.20 20.04 22.56
N ILE A 4 22.63 21.08 23.26
CA ILE A 4 23.22 22.28 22.66
C ILE A 4 24.67 22.43 23.16
N ASN A 5 25.59 22.51 22.25
CA ASN A 5 26.98 22.84 22.51
C ASN A 5 27.42 23.96 21.58
N ASN A 6 27.97 25.05 22.17
CA ASN A 6 28.40 26.26 21.43
C ASN A 6 27.33 26.78 20.44
N ASN A 7 26.10 26.92 20.90
CA ASN A 7 24.95 27.37 20.09
C ASN A 7 24.63 26.50 18.84
N ARG A 8 25.10 25.25 18.79
CA ARG A 8 24.79 24.27 17.76
C ARG A 8 24.11 23.06 18.39
N LEU A 9 23.10 22.54 17.70
CA LEU A 9 22.45 21.28 18.07
C LEU A 9 23.45 20.13 17.94
N THR A 10 23.66 19.35 18.99
CA THR A 10 24.58 18.19 18.97
C THR A 10 23.97 16.95 18.31
N GLY A 11 22.67 16.95 18.01
CA GLY A 11 21.95 15.76 17.55
C GLY A 11 21.55 14.80 18.66
N GLU A 12 22.00 15.04 19.90
CA GLU A 12 21.60 14.25 21.06
C GLU A 12 20.32 14.80 21.66
N VAL A 13 19.45 13.92 22.11
CA VAL A 13 18.20 14.26 22.80
C VAL A 13 18.27 13.72 24.20
N PHE A 14 18.27 14.63 25.17
CA PHE A 14 18.26 14.29 26.61
C PHE A 14 16.84 14.37 27.16
N GLY A 15 16.50 13.43 28.04
CA GLY A 15 15.26 13.44 28.77
C GLY A 15 14.65 12.05 28.94
N ARG A 16 13.68 11.94 29.85
CA ARG A 16 13.02 10.67 30.17
C ARG A 16 12.24 10.11 28.95
N LEU A 17 11.77 10.96 28.05
CA LEU A 17 11.03 10.57 26.84
C LEU A 17 11.91 9.97 25.74
N SER A 18 13.23 10.12 25.79
CA SER A 18 14.14 9.55 24.81
C SER A 18 14.27 8.02 24.91
N LYS A 19 13.89 7.43 26.05
CA LYS A 19 13.91 5.98 26.28
C LYS A 19 12.49 5.43 26.33
N SER A 20 12.25 4.27 25.73
CA SER A 20 10.93 3.62 25.69
C SER A 20 10.35 3.31 27.07
N ILE A 21 11.20 2.96 28.04
CA ILE A 21 10.82 2.71 29.44
C ILE A 21 10.33 3.99 30.10
N GLY A 22 11.01 5.11 29.87
CA GLY A 22 10.62 6.39 30.45
C GLY A 22 9.28 6.94 29.97
N LYS A 23 8.87 6.61 28.74
CA LYS A 23 7.54 7.00 28.23
C LYS A 23 6.41 6.37 29.03
N LYS A 24 6.53 5.07 29.33
CA LYS A 24 5.54 4.34 30.13
C LYS A 24 5.38 4.94 31.53
N GLU A 25 6.49 5.18 32.24
CA GLU A 25 6.48 5.76 33.57
C GLU A 25 5.85 7.16 33.62
N ILE A 26 6.15 8.00 32.62
CA ILE A 26 5.57 9.33 32.51
C ILE A 26 4.05 9.25 32.31
N ILE A 27 3.59 8.35 31.42
CA ILE A 27 2.15 8.18 31.19
C ILE A 27 1.48 7.64 32.46
N GLU A 28 2.07 6.66 33.15
CA GLU A 28 1.53 6.11 34.40
C GLU A 28 1.42 7.20 35.49
N ASN A 29 2.43 8.08 35.64
CA ASN A 29 2.36 9.21 36.55
C ASN A 29 1.25 10.21 36.19
N LEU A 30 1.14 10.57 34.88
CA LEU A 30 0.09 11.47 34.41
C LEU A 30 -1.32 10.88 34.63
N LEU A 31 -1.50 9.60 34.44
CA LEU A 31 -2.76 8.92 34.69
C LEU A 31 -3.09 8.96 36.20
N HIS A 32 -2.10 8.68 37.03
CA HIS A 32 -2.28 8.71 38.50
C HIS A 32 -2.61 10.12 38.98
N GLU A 33 -1.91 11.14 38.52
CA GLU A 33 -2.16 12.56 38.87
C GLU A 33 -3.58 13.00 38.49
N ASN A 34 -4.16 12.45 37.41
CA ASN A 34 -5.50 12.80 36.96
C ASN A 34 -6.58 11.80 37.40
N SER A 35 -6.27 10.85 38.27
CA SER A 35 -7.19 9.79 38.72
C SER A 35 -7.75 8.95 37.57
N LEU A 36 -6.98 8.78 36.48
CA LEU A 36 -7.30 7.99 35.30
C LEU A 36 -6.54 6.66 35.33
N THR A 37 -7.02 5.72 34.55
CA THR A 37 -6.41 4.40 34.34
C THR A 37 -6.08 4.16 32.87
N TRP A 38 -5.32 3.12 32.56
CA TRP A 38 -5.08 2.72 31.18
C TRP A 38 -6.37 2.42 30.38
N LYS A 39 -7.47 2.11 31.07
CA LYS A 39 -8.79 1.91 30.45
C LYS A 39 -9.39 3.20 29.90
N ASP A 40 -8.93 4.34 30.39
CA ASP A 40 -9.40 5.65 30.00
C ASP A 40 -8.49 6.29 28.94
N THR A 41 -7.61 5.50 28.30
CA THR A 41 -6.61 6.00 27.37
C THR A 41 -6.82 5.50 25.93
N ILE A 42 -6.48 6.38 25.02
CA ILE A 42 -6.37 6.09 23.59
C ILE A 42 -4.93 6.35 23.18
N VAL A 43 -4.30 5.39 22.50
CA VAL A 43 -2.91 5.51 22.07
C VAL A 43 -2.80 5.39 20.55
N LEU A 44 -2.19 6.40 19.95
CA LEU A 44 -1.85 6.38 18.54
C LEU A 44 -0.38 5.96 18.39
N VAL A 45 -0.12 4.95 17.58
CA VAL A 45 1.20 4.31 17.46
C VAL A 45 1.58 4.16 15.98
N ASP A 46 2.78 4.60 15.64
CA ASP A 46 3.38 4.45 14.30
C ASP A 46 4.53 3.43 14.30
N ASP A 47 5.29 3.32 15.41
CA ASP A 47 6.51 2.53 15.50
C ASP A 47 6.44 1.47 16.63
N ARG A 48 7.17 0.37 16.39
CA ARG A 48 7.31 -0.78 17.32
C ARG A 48 7.79 -0.41 18.72
N ASN A 49 8.50 0.70 18.87
CA ASN A 49 9.03 1.17 20.14
C ASN A 49 7.93 1.51 21.17
N ASN A 50 6.69 1.64 20.70
CA ASN A 50 5.54 2.00 21.52
C ASN A 50 4.58 0.82 21.79
N LEU A 51 4.96 -0.41 21.41
CA LEU A 51 4.12 -1.61 21.60
C LEU A 51 3.76 -1.86 23.07
N ASN A 52 4.69 -1.66 23.99
CA ASN A 52 4.49 -1.84 25.43
C ASN A 52 3.43 -0.89 26.03
N ILE A 53 3.24 0.27 25.41
CA ILE A 53 2.22 1.25 25.81
C ILE A 53 0.89 0.89 25.12
N MET A 54 0.97 0.50 23.84
CA MET A 54 -0.18 0.15 23.02
C MET A 54 -1.06 -0.93 23.64
N HIS A 55 -0.45 -1.99 24.22
CA HIS A 55 -1.20 -3.09 24.83
C HIS A 55 -1.94 -2.73 26.12
N LYS A 56 -1.58 -1.63 26.76
CA LYS A 56 -2.20 -1.19 28.01
C LYS A 56 -3.42 -0.31 27.78
N ALA A 57 -3.45 0.41 26.68
CA ALA A 57 -4.51 1.35 26.36
C ALA A 57 -5.84 0.64 26.07
N SER A 58 -6.93 1.32 26.40
CA SER A 58 -8.29 0.87 26.06
C SER A 58 -8.50 0.81 24.56
N ILE A 59 -8.06 1.84 23.84
CA ILE A 59 -8.09 1.90 22.40
C ILE A 59 -6.68 2.15 21.89
N ASN A 60 -6.24 1.34 20.93
CA ASN A 60 -4.98 1.56 20.26
C ASN A 60 -5.15 1.63 18.74
N ILE A 61 -4.57 2.67 18.16
CA ILE A 61 -4.71 3.00 16.74
C ILE A 61 -3.32 3.05 16.11
N GLY A 62 -3.08 2.21 15.14
CA GLY A 62 -1.87 2.26 14.32
C GLY A 62 -2.03 3.29 13.20
N VAL A 63 -1.23 4.36 13.22
CA VAL A 63 -1.27 5.41 12.19
C VAL A 63 -0.04 5.30 11.31
N ASN A 64 -0.22 5.02 10.02
CA ASN A 64 0.86 4.73 9.08
C ASN A 64 1.90 3.75 9.66
N ALA A 65 1.40 2.78 10.40
CA ALA A 65 2.15 2.04 11.39
C ALA A 65 3.09 1.00 10.80
N HIS A 66 4.21 0.79 11.50
CA HIS A 66 5.14 -0.32 11.26
C HIS A 66 4.40 -1.67 11.34
N TYR A 67 4.86 -2.67 10.57
CA TYR A 67 4.25 -4.00 10.48
C TYR A 67 3.93 -4.63 11.87
N ALA A 68 4.86 -4.59 12.82
CA ALA A 68 4.65 -5.14 14.16
C ALA A 68 3.51 -4.46 14.94
N VAL A 69 3.30 -3.17 14.71
CA VAL A 69 2.17 -2.40 15.27
C VAL A 69 0.87 -2.78 14.55
N ARG A 70 0.94 -2.92 13.23
CA ARG A 70 -0.22 -3.28 12.39
C ARG A 70 -0.84 -4.63 12.76
N GLN A 71 -0.02 -5.58 13.19
CA GLN A 71 -0.50 -6.91 13.63
C GLN A 71 -1.25 -6.86 14.95
N GLN A 72 -0.98 -5.86 15.78
CA GLN A 72 -1.42 -5.80 17.16
C GLN A 72 -2.36 -4.62 17.44
N ALA A 73 -2.42 -3.65 16.50
CA ALA A 73 -3.31 -2.51 16.61
C ALA A 73 -4.78 -2.93 16.45
N GLN A 74 -5.62 -2.37 17.31
CA GLN A 74 -7.07 -2.51 17.20
C GLN A 74 -7.58 -1.78 15.95
N TYR A 75 -6.97 -0.64 15.63
CA TYR A 75 -7.37 0.26 14.56
C TYR A 75 -6.18 0.65 13.71
N LEU A 76 -6.38 0.77 12.39
CA LEU A 76 -5.35 1.19 11.46
C LEU A 76 -5.84 2.36 10.61
N VAL A 77 -5.09 3.43 10.64
CA VAL A 77 -5.25 4.60 9.78
C VAL A 77 -4.05 4.70 8.86
N ASP A 78 -4.23 4.42 7.60
CA ASP A 78 -3.19 4.49 6.56
C ASP A 78 -3.35 5.76 5.71
N SER A 79 -3.66 6.87 6.35
CA SER A 79 -3.89 8.17 5.74
C SER A 79 -2.91 9.20 6.26
N GLU A 80 -2.59 10.19 5.44
CA GLU A 80 -1.86 11.38 5.88
C GLU A 80 -2.77 12.33 6.68
N ASN A 81 -4.09 12.09 6.65
CA ASN A 81 -5.07 12.88 7.37
C ASN A 81 -5.42 12.23 8.71
N LEU A 82 -4.87 12.77 9.79
CA LEU A 82 -5.18 12.34 11.16
C LEU A 82 -6.66 12.53 11.54
N ALA A 83 -7.43 13.32 10.80
CA ALA A 83 -8.87 13.49 11.06
C ALA A 83 -9.64 12.16 10.90
N GLU A 84 -9.12 11.18 10.16
CA GLU A 84 -9.72 9.83 10.11
C GLU A 84 -9.70 9.11 11.47
N VAL A 85 -8.83 9.54 12.40
CA VAL A 85 -8.84 9.06 13.79
C VAL A 85 -10.10 9.53 14.51
N LEU A 86 -10.59 10.74 14.22
CA LEU A 86 -11.81 11.27 14.82
C LEU A 86 -13.04 10.46 14.40
N ASP A 87 -13.08 10.01 13.15
CA ASP A 87 -14.16 9.14 12.67
C ASP A 87 -14.21 7.81 13.44
N ILE A 88 -13.03 7.32 13.86
CA ILE A 88 -12.92 6.13 14.71
C ILE A 88 -13.41 6.44 16.12
N LEU A 89 -13.10 7.62 16.66
CA LEU A 89 -13.46 8.02 18.01
C LEU A 89 -14.95 8.37 18.13
N ASP A 90 -15.57 9.00 17.14
CA ASP A 90 -17.00 9.24 17.07
C ASP A 90 -17.83 7.95 17.04
N ILE A 91 -17.29 6.91 16.42
CA ILE A 91 -17.90 5.58 16.40
C ILE A 91 -17.72 4.86 17.74
N ALA A 92 -16.74 5.25 18.55
CA ALA A 92 -16.36 4.56 19.79
C ALA A 92 -17.27 4.84 20.99
N ASP A 93 -18.41 5.55 20.78
CA ASP A 93 -19.34 5.79 21.87
C ASP A 93 -20.08 4.49 22.27
N ALA A 94 -19.75 4.05 23.43
CA ALA A 94 -20.32 3.11 24.42
C ALA A 94 -21.04 1.80 23.97
N HIS A 95 -21.73 1.74 22.87
CA HIS A 95 -22.53 0.55 22.52
C HIS A 95 -21.92 -0.36 21.43
N THR A 96 -20.82 0.05 20.83
CA THR A 96 -20.36 -0.46 19.52
C THR A 96 -19.10 -1.33 19.60
N TYR A 97 -18.50 -1.55 20.77
CA TYR A 97 -17.27 -2.31 20.90
C TYR A 97 -17.27 -3.70 20.18
N LYS A 98 -18.36 -4.46 20.28
CA LYS A 98 -18.44 -5.79 19.66
C LYS A 98 -18.65 -5.74 18.14
N THR A 99 -19.45 -4.82 17.67
CA THR A 99 -19.76 -4.66 16.23
C THR A 99 -18.58 -4.00 15.49
N LEU A 100 -17.83 -3.14 16.17
CA LEU A 100 -16.65 -2.48 15.65
C LEU A 100 -15.52 -3.47 15.37
N PHE A 101 -15.20 -4.39 16.26
CA PHE A 101 -14.19 -5.43 16.00
C PHE A 101 -14.51 -6.26 14.75
N ALA A 102 -15.77 -6.57 14.51
CA ALA A 102 -16.21 -7.25 13.29
C ALA A 102 -16.12 -6.34 12.04
N GLY A 103 -16.44 -5.04 12.19
CA GLY A 103 -16.37 -4.07 11.10
C GLY A 103 -14.94 -3.78 10.63
N MET A 104 -13.97 -3.80 11.53
CA MET A 104 -12.57 -3.48 11.23
C MET A 104 -11.79 -4.62 10.66
N ARG A 105 -12.00 -5.84 11.13
CA ARG A 105 -11.53 -7.03 10.42
C ARG A 105 -12.02 -6.97 8.98
N LYS A 106 -13.25 -6.47 8.77
CA LYS A 106 -13.84 -6.24 7.46
C LYS A 106 -13.14 -5.11 6.68
N GLN A 107 -12.69 -4.05 7.32
CA GLN A 107 -12.02 -2.92 6.65
C GLN A 107 -10.58 -3.25 6.26
N TYR A 108 -9.82 -3.94 7.11
CA TYR A 108 -8.48 -4.42 6.79
C TYR A 108 -8.50 -5.48 5.69
N THR A 109 -9.41 -6.45 5.77
CA THR A 109 -9.63 -7.43 4.71
C THR A 109 -10.08 -6.75 3.42
N HIS A 110 -10.92 -5.71 3.47
CA HIS A 110 -11.37 -4.96 2.31
C HIS A 110 -10.20 -4.26 1.58
N SER A 111 -9.31 -3.59 2.30
CA SER A 111 -8.10 -2.96 1.71
C SER A 111 -7.15 -3.99 1.09
N TRP A 112 -6.98 -5.16 1.72
CA TRP A 112 -6.21 -6.26 1.18
C TRP A 112 -6.85 -6.85 -0.08
N TYR A 113 -8.16 -7.09 -0.08
CA TYR A 113 -8.89 -7.58 -1.25
C TYR A 113 -8.87 -6.58 -2.42
N GLN A 114 -8.95 -5.29 -2.16
CA GLN A 114 -8.80 -4.26 -3.20
C GLN A 114 -7.43 -4.32 -3.86
N GLU A 115 -6.37 -4.47 -3.06
CA GLU A 115 -5.01 -4.58 -3.58
C GLU A 115 -4.81 -5.86 -4.39
N ILE A 116 -5.33 -7.01 -3.90
CA ILE A 116 -5.29 -8.28 -4.64
C ILE A 116 -6.02 -8.13 -5.98
N ARG A 117 -7.22 -7.57 -6.00
CA ARG A 117 -7.99 -7.36 -7.25
C ARG A 117 -7.22 -6.49 -8.24
N ARG A 118 -6.58 -5.43 -7.77
CA ARG A 118 -5.72 -4.60 -8.60
C ARG A 118 -4.56 -5.40 -9.17
N LYS A 119 -3.93 -6.26 -8.38
CA LYS A 119 -2.83 -7.11 -8.84
C LYS A 119 -3.29 -8.22 -9.78
N LEU A 120 -4.49 -8.73 -9.63
CA LEU A 120 -5.08 -9.64 -10.61
C LEU A 120 -5.26 -8.97 -11.98
N LEU A 121 -5.66 -7.68 -12.02
CA LEU A 121 -5.71 -6.92 -13.27
C LEU A 121 -4.30 -6.73 -13.87
N HIS A 122 -3.27 -6.51 -13.04
CA HIS A 122 -1.87 -6.47 -13.50
C HIS A 122 -1.42 -7.81 -14.07
N ILE A 123 -1.77 -8.93 -13.43
CA ILE A 123 -1.44 -10.27 -13.95
C ILE A 123 -2.17 -10.55 -15.27
N LEU A 124 -3.40 -10.07 -15.43
CA LEU A 124 -4.15 -10.26 -16.67
C LEU A 124 -3.42 -9.69 -17.89
N ILE A 125 -2.68 -8.57 -17.72
CA ILE A 125 -1.91 -7.99 -18.82
C ILE A 125 -0.73 -8.88 -19.26
N ALA A 126 -0.29 -9.82 -18.42
CA ALA A 126 0.70 -10.81 -18.79
C ALA A 126 0.22 -11.78 -19.90
N SER A 127 -1.07 -11.81 -20.19
CA SER A 127 -1.59 -12.54 -21.36
C SER A 127 -1.30 -11.84 -22.69
N VAL A 128 -1.03 -10.54 -22.68
CA VAL A 128 -0.79 -9.73 -23.88
C VAL A 128 0.36 -10.26 -24.75
N PRO A 129 1.53 -10.64 -24.23
CA PRO A 129 2.59 -11.27 -25.02
C PRO A 129 2.13 -12.50 -25.79
N ILE A 130 1.31 -13.35 -25.17
CA ILE A 130 0.79 -14.57 -25.79
C ILE A 130 -0.14 -14.21 -26.95
N PHE A 131 -1.10 -13.33 -26.73
CA PHE A 131 -2.02 -12.90 -27.78
C PHE A 131 -1.33 -12.11 -28.88
N SER A 132 -0.35 -11.27 -28.56
CA SER A 132 0.39 -10.51 -29.57
C SER A 132 1.26 -11.39 -30.46
N SER A 133 1.77 -12.50 -29.95
CA SER A 133 2.50 -13.47 -30.77
C SER A 133 1.62 -14.26 -31.73
N LEU A 134 0.33 -14.42 -31.41
CA LEU A 134 -0.65 -15.12 -32.25
C LEU A 134 -1.28 -14.16 -33.27
N VAL A 135 -1.80 -13.02 -32.80
CA VAL A 135 -2.57 -12.07 -33.62
C VAL A 135 -2.23 -10.63 -33.22
N TYR A 136 -1.09 -10.13 -33.68
CA TYR A 136 -0.53 -8.82 -33.29
C TYR A 136 -1.50 -7.64 -33.47
N HIS A 137 -2.05 -7.47 -34.68
CA HIS A 137 -2.93 -6.33 -34.97
C HIS A 137 -4.24 -6.38 -34.18
N ALA A 138 -4.82 -7.56 -34.01
CA ALA A 138 -6.02 -7.71 -33.19
C ALA A 138 -5.75 -7.39 -31.70
N THR A 139 -4.61 -7.81 -31.20
CA THR A 139 -4.21 -7.50 -29.81
C THR A 139 -4.07 -6.00 -29.61
N LEU A 140 -3.39 -5.28 -30.50
CA LEU A 140 -3.29 -3.83 -30.45
C LEU A 140 -4.67 -3.16 -30.50
N THR A 141 -5.53 -3.58 -31.44
CA THR A 141 -6.89 -3.02 -31.59
C THR A 141 -7.70 -3.20 -30.30
N VAL A 142 -7.64 -4.39 -29.69
CA VAL A 142 -8.32 -4.67 -28.41
C VAL A 142 -7.79 -3.80 -27.29
N LEU A 143 -6.47 -3.63 -27.15
CA LEU A 143 -5.86 -2.79 -26.12
C LEU A 143 -6.24 -1.32 -26.28
N PHE A 144 -6.22 -0.78 -27.52
CA PHE A 144 -6.68 0.59 -27.79
C PHE A 144 -8.15 0.76 -27.45
N THR A 145 -9.01 -0.16 -27.89
CA THR A 145 -10.45 -0.13 -27.61
C THR A 145 -10.70 -0.17 -26.09
N LEU A 146 -10.03 -1.08 -25.37
CA LEU A 146 -10.12 -1.19 -23.91
C LEU A 146 -9.69 0.10 -23.21
N SER A 147 -8.61 0.74 -23.67
CA SER A 147 -8.13 2.01 -23.11
C SER A 147 -9.16 3.12 -23.29
N ILE A 148 -9.75 3.24 -24.48
CA ILE A 148 -10.78 4.25 -24.77
C ILE A 148 -12.04 3.99 -23.95
N VAL A 149 -12.55 2.75 -23.94
CA VAL A 149 -13.75 2.38 -23.18
C VAL A 149 -13.56 2.60 -21.69
N TYR A 150 -12.37 2.27 -21.15
CA TYR A 150 -12.06 2.54 -19.76
C TYR A 150 -12.04 4.06 -19.47
N MET A 151 -11.41 4.87 -20.32
CA MET A 151 -11.36 6.32 -20.16
C MET A 151 -12.77 6.93 -20.17
N ILE A 152 -13.62 6.50 -21.12
CA ILE A 152 -15.03 6.94 -21.17
C ILE A 152 -15.77 6.52 -19.89
N SER A 153 -15.60 5.27 -19.45
CA SER A 153 -16.22 4.78 -18.21
C SER A 153 -15.79 5.61 -17.00
N GLU A 154 -14.54 6.03 -16.96
CA GLU A 154 -13.98 6.82 -15.86
C GLU A 154 -14.49 8.27 -15.87
N CYS A 155 -14.58 8.88 -17.05
CA CYS A 155 -15.21 10.19 -17.20
C CYS A 155 -16.70 10.17 -16.79
N LEU A 156 -17.42 9.12 -17.15
CA LEU A 156 -18.82 8.95 -16.72
C LEU A 156 -18.92 8.77 -15.19
N ARG A 157 -18.01 7.99 -14.60
CA ARG A 157 -17.97 7.76 -13.15
C ARG A 157 -17.81 9.06 -12.35
N ILE A 158 -16.91 9.94 -12.79
CA ILE A 158 -16.69 11.24 -12.13
C ILE A 158 -17.94 12.12 -12.22
N ASN A 159 -18.67 12.05 -13.34
CA ASN A 159 -19.92 12.77 -13.53
C ASN A 159 -21.13 12.08 -12.85
N GLY A 160 -20.92 11.06 -12.02
CA GLY A 160 -21.99 10.41 -11.26
C GLY A 160 -22.71 9.27 -12.00
N TYR A 161 -22.36 8.98 -13.25
CA TYR A 161 -22.91 7.87 -14.02
C TYR A 161 -22.09 6.58 -13.79
N SER A 162 -22.75 5.45 -13.60
CA SER A 162 -22.05 4.16 -13.40
C SER A 162 -22.19 3.27 -14.64
N PHE A 163 -21.06 2.88 -15.22
CA PHE A 163 -21.05 1.85 -16.24
C PHE A 163 -21.21 0.47 -15.55
N PRO A 164 -22.21 -0.37 -15.93
CA PRO A 164 -22.64 -1.50 -15.10
C PRO A 164 -21.53 -2.51 -14.75
N LEU A 165 -20.64 -2.82 -15.69
CA LEU A 165 -19.57 -3.81 -15.50
C LEU A 165 -18.25 -3.15 -15.07
N LEU A 166 -17.74 -2.20 -15.84
CA LEU A 166 -16.47 -1.51 -15.57
C LEU A 166 -16.54 -0.68 -14.29
N GLY A 167 -17.66 -0.02 -14.02
CA GLY A 167 -17.83 0.75 -12.79
C GLY A 167 -17.75 -0.11 -11.52
N ARG A 168 -18.20 -1.38 -11.55
CA ARG A 168 -18.02 -2.31 -10.42
C ARG A 168 -16.56 -2.72 -10.24
N VAL A 169 -15.85 -3.02 -11.32
CA VAL A 169 -14.42 -3.39 -11.30
C VAL A 169 -13.61 -2.21 -10.78
N THR A 170 -13.84 -1.01 -11.31
CA THR A 170 -13.14 0.20 -10.89
C THR A 170 -13.40 0.51 -9.43
N LYS A 171 -14.66 0.58 -8.97
CA LYS A 171 -15.00 0.80 -7.56
C LYS A 171 -14.36 -0.22 -6.61
N SER A 172 -14.20 -1.47 -7.06
CA SER A 172 -13.61 -2.52 -6.24
C SER A 172 -12.08 -2.46 -6.16
N SER A 173 -11.42 -1.73 -7.07
CA SER A 173 -9.96 -1.69 -7.21
C SER A 173 -9.36 -0.30 -6.98
N ILE A 174 -10.20 0.74 -6.89
CA ILE A 174 -9.80 2.13 -6.70
C ILE A 174 -9.31 2.35 -5.26
N ARG A 175 -8.27 3.16 -5.11
CA ARG A 175 -7.83 3.64 -3.79
C ARG A 175 -8.74 4.78 -3.34
N ARG A 176 -8.95 4.94 -2.03
CA ARG A 176 -9.76 6.05 -1.46
C ARG A 176 -9.32 7.44 -1.95
N MET A 177 -8.01 7.63 -2.18
CA MET A 177 -7.49 8.89 -2.72
C MET A 177 -7.88 9.14 -4.18
N GLU A 178 -8.23 8.10 -4.94
CA GLU A 178 -8.63 8.18 -6.34
C GLU A 178 -10.17 8.23 -6.51
N GLU A 179 -10.93 8.09 -5.42
CA GLU A 179 -12.42 8.09 -5.48
C GLU A 179 -13.00 9.38 -6.06
N ARG A 180 -12.35 10.51 -5.79
CA ARG A 180 -12.77 11.85 -6.27
C ARG A 180 -12.10 12.28 -7.58
N GLY A 181 -11.15 11.50 -8.09
CA GLY A 181 -10.38 11.79 -9.29
C GLY A 181 -10.41 10.64 -10.31
N ILE A 182 -9.65 10.80 -11.39
CA ILE A 182 -9.47 9.75 -12.41
C ILE A 182 -8.53 8.66 -11.87
N ALA A 183 -8.96 7.41 -11.94
CA ALA A 183 -8.10 6.27 -11.63
C ALA A 183 -7.19 5.96 -12.82
N PHE A 184 -6.03 6.60 -12.87
CA PHE A 184 -5.09 6.48 -13.99
C PHE A 184 -4.38 5.11 -14.05
N GLY A 185 -4.34 4.34 -12.97
CA GLY A 185 -3.57 3.11 -12.89
C GLY A 185 -3.82 2.11 -14.04
N PRO A 186 -5.06 1.70 -14.32
CA PRO A 186 -5.34 0.79 -15.44
C PRO A 186 -5.01 1.38 -16.81
N VAL A 187 -5.25 2.69 -17.01
CA VAL A 187 -4.94 3.38 -18.27
C VAL A 187 -3.45 3.37 -18.55
N THR A 188 -2.64 3.77 -17.56
CA THR A 188 -1.17 3.82 -17.71
C THR A 188 -0.59 2.44 -17.96
N LEU A 189 -1.16 1.40 -17.35
CA LEU A 189 -0.74 0.02 -17.56
C LEU A 189 -1.02 -0.46 -18.99
N ILE A 190 -2.25 -0.25 -19.50
CA ILE A 190 -2.63 -0.62 -20.87
C ILE A 190 -1.83 0.21 -21.88
N PHE A 191 -1.69 1.50 -21.63
CA PHE A 191 -0.93 2.40 -22.51
C PHE A 191 0.55 2.03 -22.55
N GLY A 192 1.15 1.66 -21.42
CA GLY A 192 2.51 1.14 -21.36
C GLY A 192 2.69 -0.14 -22.18
N ALA A 193 1.71 -1.05 -22.16
CA ALA A 193 1.74 -2.26 -22.99
C ALA A 193 1.62 -1.93 -24.48
N ILE A 194 0.75 -1.01 -24.86
CA ILE A 194 0.62 -0.54 -26.25
C ILE A 194 1.93 0.06 -26.74
N LEU A 195 2.53 0.99 -25.97
CA LEU A 195 3.80 1.60 -26.34
C LEU A 195 4.92 0.56 -26.45
N SER A 196 4.96 -0.39 -25.51
CA SER A 196 5.95 -1.48 -25.57
C SER A 196 5.83 -2.28 -26.87
N LEU A 197 4.61 -2.65 -27.26
CA LEU A 197 4.37 -3.40 -28.51
C LEU A 197 4.67 -2.60 -29.77
N LEU A 198 4.45 -1.28 -29.77
CA LEU A 198 4.66 -0.42 -30.94
C LEU A 198 6.13 -0.06 -31.17
N PHE A 199 6.88 0.21 -30.09
CA PHE A 199 8.22 0.79 -30.20
C PHE A 199 9.36 -0.22 -30.02
N PHE A 200 9.09 -1.40 -29.44
CA PHE A 200 10.13 -2.38 -29.16
C PHE A 200 9.92 -3.68 -29.94
N PRO A 201 11.01 -4.41 -30.26
CA PRO A 201 10.93 -5.75 -30.78
C PRO A 201 10.07 -6.67 -29.90
N PRO A 202 9.36 -7.65 -30.48
CA PRO A 202 8.41 -8.50 -29.73
C PRO A 202 9.00 -9.16 -28.48
N VAL A 203 10.25 -9.57 -28.53
CA VAL A 203 10.96 -10.18 -27.40
C VAL A 203 11.11 -9.21 -26.23
N ILE A 204 11.55 -7.97 -26.50
CA ILE A 204 11.72 -6.93 -25.50
C ILE A 204 10.37 -6.48 -24.95
N ALA A 205 9.39 -6.23 -25.83
CA ALA A 205 8.04 -5.84 -25.44
C ALA A 205 7.40 -6.89 -24.51
N SER A 206 7.51 -8.17 -24.86
CA SER A 206 7.01 -9.27 -24.05
C SER A 206 7.68 -9.35 -22.69
N THR A 207 9.01 -9.20 -22.64
CA THR A 207 9.78 -9.19 -21.39
C THR A 207 9.32 -8.08 -20.48
N VAL A 208 9.21 -6.84 -20.99
CA VAL A 208 8.82 -5.66 -20.18
C VAL A 208 7.40 -5.83 -19.63
N ILE A 209 6.46 -6.29 -20.46
CA ILE A 209 5.07 -6.50 -20.03
C ILE A 209 4.99 -7.56 -18.93
N MET A 210 5.74 -8.67 -19.06
CA MET A 210 5.80 -9.73 -18.06
C MET A 210 6.43 -9.25 -16.75
N ILE A 211 7.53 -8.50 -16.83
CA ILE A 211 8.19 -7.93 -15.64
C ILE A 211 7.22 -7.01 -14.90
N VAL A 212 6.58 -6.07 -15.59
CA VAL A 212 5.63 -5.13 -14.95
C VAL A 212 4.47 -5.88 -14.30
N ALA A 213 3.93 -6.91 -14.95
CA ALA A 213 2.80 -7.68 -14.43
C ALA A 213 3.16 -8.48 -13.17
N PHE A 214 4.25 -9.22 -13.20
CA PHE A 214 4.60 -10.15 -12.11
C PHE A 214 5.49 -9.55 -11.05
N ALA A 215 6.52 -8.77 -11.40
CA ALA A 215 7.43 -8.19 -10.41
C ALA A 215 6.73 -7.16 -9.51
N ASP A 216 5.87 -6.28 -10.07
CA ASP A 216 5.08 -5.34 -9.26
C ASP A 216 4.07 -6.07 -8.35
N THR A 217 3.54 -7.20 -8.82
CA THR A 217 2.67 -8.04 -7.99
C THR A 217 3.44 -8.68 -6.85
N ALA A 218 4.59 -9.28 -7.13
CA ALA A 218 5.46 -9.90 -6.12
C ALA A 218 5.96 -8.89 -5.10
N ALA A 219 6.44 -7.71 -5.56
CA ALA A 219 6.85 -6.61 -4.70
C ALA A 219 5.76 -6.22 -3.69
N THR A 220 4.52 -6.15 -4.16
CA THR A 220 3.39 -5.74 -3.33
C THR A 220 3.00 -6.82 -2.33
N ILE A 221 2.91 -8.07 -2.77
CA ILE A 221 2.52 -9.20 -1.90
C ILE A 221 3.58 -9.41 -0.82
N VAL A 222 4.85 -9.57 -1.21
CA VAL A 222 5.96 -9.80 -0.27
C VAL A 222 6.19 -8.59 0.62
N GLY A 223 6.20 -7.38 0.05
CA GLY A 223 6.42 -6.15 0.80
C GLY A 223 5.34 -5.85 1.84
N ARG A 224 4.09 -6.32 1.62
CA ARG A 224 3.01 -6.20 2.61
C ARG A 224 2.96 -7.34 3.60
N SER A 225 3.27 -8.57 3.19
CA SER A 225 3.19 -9.74 4.07
C SER A 225 4.44 -9.92 4.93
N MET A 226 5.62 -9.62 4.40
CA MET A 226 6.91 -9.90 5.04
C MET A 226 7.82 -8.67 5.19
N GLY A 227 7.38 -7.48 4.76
CA GLY A 227 8.19 -6.27 4.71
C GLY A 227 8.52 -5.69 6.09
N ASN A 228 9.57 -6.18 6.71
CA ASN A 228 10.06 -5.73 8.02
C ASN A 228 11.03 -4.55 7.92
N HIS A 229 11.87 -4.52 6.86
CA HIS A 229 12.91 -3.52 6.67
C HIS A 229 12.45 -2.46 5.68
N ARG A 230 12.06 -1.28 6.18
CA ARG A 230 11.63 -0.16 5.33
C ARG A 230 12.81 0.52 4.66
N ILE A 231 12.62 0.96 3.41
CA ILE A 231 13.64 1.71 2.67
C ILE A 231 13.72 3.11 3.28
N PHE A 232 14.95 3.60 3.56
CA PHE A 232 15.15 4.80 4.36
C PHE A 232 14.56 6.07 3.71
N TYR A 233 14.61 6.20 2.39
CA TYR A 233 14.04 7.35 1.64
C TYR A 233 12.57 7.15 1.25
N ASN A 234 12.02 5.93 1.38
CA ASN A 234 10.61 5.66 1.10
C ASN A 234 10.05 4.62 2.07
N LYS A 235 9.58 5.08 3.21
CA LYS A 235 9.04 4.25 4.28
C LYS A 235 7.80 3.44 3.89
N LYS A 236 7.16 3.72 2.73
CA LYS A 236 6.04 2.92 2.19
C LYS A 236 6.53 1.65 1.48
N LYS A 237 7.82 1.52 1.19
CA LYS A 237 8.43 0.38 0.51
C LYS A 237 9.34 -0.40 1.47
N SER A 238 9.56 -1.69 1.16
CA SER A 238 10.44 -2.56 1.95
C SER A 238 11.50 -3.20 1.08
N TRP A 239 12.63 -3.53 1.69
CA TRP A 239 13.73 -4.22 1.01
C TRP A 239 13.31 -5.62 0.54
N GLU A 240 12.53 -6.35 1.35
CA GLU A 240 12.01 -7.67 1.02
C GLU A 240 11.13 -7.63 -0.24
N GLY A 241 10.26 -6.60 -0.34
CA GLY A 241 9.45 -6.39 -1.53
C GLY A 241 10.29 -6.06 -2.77
N THR A 242 11.37 -5.28 -2.61
CA THR A 242 12.28 -4.94 -3.71
C THR A 242 13.05 -6.15 -4.18
N ILE A 243 13.58 -6.98 -3.26
CA ILE A 243 14.29 -8.21 -3.60
C ILE A 243 13.35 -9.19 -4.32
N ALA A 244 12.11 -9.35 -3.84
CA ALA A 244 11.12 -10.18 -4.49
C ALA A 244 10.81 -9.71 -5.92
N ALA A 245 10.68 -8.40 -6.12
CA ALA A 245 10.51 -7.81 -7.45
C ALA A 245 11.68 -8.13 -8.37
N TRP A 246 12.91 -7.98 -7.87
CA TRP A 246 14.13 -8.24 -8.64
C TRP A 246 14.24 -9.72 -9.06
N ILE A 247 14.00 -10.65 -8.13
CA ILE A 247 13.99 -12.09 -8.41
C ILE A 247 12.97 -12.43 -9.49
N VAL A 248 11.73 -11.94 -9.35
CA VAL A 248 10.66 -12.23 -10.30
C VAL A 248 10.93 -11.58 -11.65
N ALA A 249 11.46 -10.35 -11.68
CA ALA A 249 11.87 -9.69 -12.92
C ALA A 249 12.95 -10.48 -13.65
N PHE A 250 13.95 -10.96 -12.93
CA PHE A 250 14.99 -11.83 -13.48
C PHE A 250 14.41 -13.12 -14.08
N LEU A 251 13.53 -13.80 -13.35
CA LEU A 251 12.89 -15.02 -13.84
C LEU A 251 12.04 -14.76 -15.10
N CYS A 252 11.27 -13.67 -15.11
CA CYS A 252 10.51 -13.25 -16.30
C CYS A 252 11.45 -12.94 -17.48
N GLY A 253 12.58 -12.27 -17.22
CA GLY A 253 13.60 -11.99 -18.23
C GLY A 253 14.18 -13.27 -18.84
N CYS A 254 14.46 -14.27 -18.03
CA CYS A 254 15.02 -15.56 -18.50
C CYS A 254 14.08 -16.35 -19.42
N ILE A 255 12.77 -16.03 -19.46
CA ILE A 255 11.82 -16.66 -20.40
C ILE A 255 12.08 -16.23 -21.84
N TYR A 256 12.50 -14.99 -22.05
CA TYR A 256 12.61 -14.38 -23.38
C TYR A 256 14.05 -13.99 -23.75
N LEU A 257 14.94 -13.82 -22.78
CA LEU A 257 16.29 -13.26 -22.96
C LEU A 257 17.36 -14.23 -22.43
N PRO A 258 18.57 -14.20 -23.00
CA PRO A 258 19.75 -14.84 -22.38
C PRO A 258 19.99 -14.28 -20.97
N ILE A 259 20.57 -15.11 -20.10
CA ILE A 259 20.76 -14.81 -18.67
C ILE A 259 21.45 -13.47 -18.42
N SER A 260 22.45 -13.10 -19.22
CA SER A 260 23.16 -11.82 -19.11
C SER A 260 22.26 -10.61 -19.32
N TYR A 261 21.36 -10.68 -20.32
CA TYR A 261 20.38 -9.62 -20.58
C TYR A 261 19.21 -9.64 -19.60
N ALA A 262 18.83 -10.81 -19.08
CA ALA A 262 17.80 -10.92 -18.05
C ALA A 262 18.25 -10.25 -16.72
N LEU A 263 19.53 -10.36 -16.36
CA LEU A 263 20.11 -9.65 -15.21
C LEU A 263 20.03 -8.13 -15.38
N LEU A 264 20.36 -7.63 -16.59
CA LEU A 264 20.24 -6.19 -16.89
C LEU A 264 18.78 -5.70 -16.89
N ALA A 265 17.85 -6.52 -17.36
CA ALA A 265 16.44 -6.17 -17.38
C ALA A 265 15.80 -6.15 -15.97
N ALA A 266 16.38 -6.87 -15.01
CA ALA A 266 15.91 -6.92 -13.63
C ALA A 266 16.50 -5.80 -12.75
N SER A 267 17.65 -5.22 -13.13
CA SER A 267 18.33 -4.15 -12.38
C SER A 267 17.71 -2.79 -12.64
#